data_6a91bc745b4b4396a132566ef7371eca
#
_entry.id   6a91bc745b4b4396a132566ef7371eca
#
_cell.length_a   1.000
_cell.length_b   1.000
_cell.length_c   1.000
_cell.angle_alpha   90.00
_cell.angle_beta   90.00
_cell.angle_gamma   90.00
#
_symmetry.space_group_name_H-M   'P 1'
#
loop_
_entity.id
_entity.type
_entity.pdbx_description
1 polymer ?
#
loop_
_entity_poly.entity_id
_entity_poly.type
_entity_poly.pdbx_seq_one_letter_code
_entity_poly.pdbx_strand_id
1 'polypeptide(L)'
;MSAKPQNPEDQELDLSQISRKIGHFFEGISNRIFKGILFFKRNIVWIGILFVVGAGLGFYLDKNTKIYDNQIIVSPNFGSTDDMYAKIELINSKIGEGDTIFLKNVVGVKEPKKLRGIEVSPITDVYKFVENKAQNFELIKLMAEDGDIEKVIKESITSKNYPFHLIEFSTVDLTSNEATVKPILDYLNSSDYYKKIQKEFVNNVKVKMVENDSVIGQINGFLNTFNSTVNGSQKSDKLVYYNENSQLDAVIKTKDLLVNEQGSHRLELVSLDK
;
A
#
# COMPACT_ATOMS: atom_id res chain seq x y z
N MET A 1 -36.04 -49.64 -70.05
CA MET A 1 -36.36 -48.36 -69.43
C MET A 1 -35.19 -48.02 -68.52
N SER A 2 -34.35 -47.13 -68.99
CA SER A 2 -33.07 -46.82 -68.30
C SER A 2 -33.21 -45.43 -67.67
N ALA A 3 -33.15 -45.36 -66.34
CA ALA A 3 -33.17 -44.10 -65.64
C ALA A 3 -31.71 -43.53 -65.62
N LYS A 4 -31.59 -42.33 -66.14
CA LYS A 4 -30.36 -41.55 -66.14
C LYS A 4 -30.08 -41.03 -64.68
N PRO A 5 -28.90 -41.16 -64.13
CA PRO A 5 -28.58 -40.50 -62.85
C PRO A 5 -28.46 -39.00 -63.11
N GLN A 6 -29.14 -38.21 -62.29
CA GLN A 6 -28.91 -36.76 -62.14
C GLN A 6 -27.59 -36.50 -61.48
N ASN A 7 -26.74 -35.74 -62.12
CA ASN A 7 -25.43 -35.27 -61.60
C ASN A 7 -25.69 -34.12 -60.66
N PRO A 8 -25.12 -34.13 -59.41
CA PRO A 8 -25.35 -33.07 -58.39
C PRO A 8 -24.46 -31.83 -58.54
N GLU A 9 -23.75 -31.64 -59.65
CA GLU A 9 -22.70 -30.62 -59.79
C GLU A 9 -23.09 -29.30 -60.47
N ASP A 10 -24.35 -29.07 -60.86
CA ASP A 10 -24.76 -27.80 -61.42
C ASP A 10 -25.75 -27.01 -60.55
N GLN A 11 -25.32 -26.76 -59.29
CA GLN A 11 -25.83 -25.60 -58.54
C GLN A 11 -24.99 -24.37 -58.93
N GLU A 12 -25.25 -23.81 -60.12
CA GLU A 12 -24.83 -22.46 -60.45
C GLU A 12 -25.38 -21.54 -59.31
N LEU A 13 -24.46 -21.04 -58.45
CA LEU A 13 -24.80 -20.03 -57.47
C LEU A 13 -25.30 -18.81 -58.26
N ASP A 14 -26.62 -18.67 -58.34
CA ASP A 14 -27.26 -17.55 -59.00
C ASP A 14 -26.91 -16.25 -58.24
N LEU A 15 -25.86 -15.58 -58.70
CA LEU A 15 -25.36 -14.30 -58.17
C LEU A 15 -26.49 -13.26 -58.13
N SER A 16 -27.52 -13.40 -58.96
CA SER A 16 -28.69 -12.50 -58.93
C SER A 16 -29.55 -12.72 -57.68
N GLN A 17 -29.66 -13.95 -57.19
CA GLN A 17 -30.37 -14.24 -55.92
C GLN A 17 -29.59 -13.76 -54.69
N ILE A 18 -28.27 -13.85 -54.73
CA ILE A 18 -27.40 -13.32 -53.65
C ILE A 18 -27.51 -11.80 -53.61
N SER A 19 -27.43 -11.14 -54.78
CA SER A 19 -27.59 -9.69 -54.89
C SER A 19 -28.95 -9.21 -54.40
N ARG A 20 -30.04 -9.92 -54.75
CA ARG A 20 -31.38 -9.61 -54.22
C ARG A 20 -31.49 -9.80 -52.71
N LYS A 21 -30.94 -10.88 -52.12
CA LYS A 21 -30.94 -11.09 -50.67
C LYS A 21 -30.16 -10.02 -49.94
N ILE A 22 -29.02 -9.60 -50.48
CA ILE A 22 -28.23 -8.49 -49.96
C ILE A 22 -29.01 -7.19 -50.05
N GLY A 23 -29.66 -6.90 -51.18
CA GLY A 23 -30.53 -5.74 -51.37
C GLY A 23 -31.66 -5.68 -50.32
N HIS A 24 -32.41 -6.78 -50.16
CA HIS A 24 -33.47 -6.86 -49.15
C HIS A 24 -32.95 -6.73 -47.68
N PHE A 25 -31.74 -7.19 -47.40
CA PHE A 25 -31.11 -7.00 -46.09
C PHE A 25 -30.83 -5.51 -45.83
N PHE A 26 -30.23 -4.81 -46.79
CA PHE A 26 -29.99 -3.37 -46.70
C PHE A 26 -31.29 -2.55 -46.68
N GLU A 27 -32.31 -2.91 -47.48
CA GLU A 27 -33.62 -2.29 -47.39
C GLU A 27 -34.27 -2.50 -46.02
N GLY A 28 -34.13 -3.70 -45.44
CA GLY A 28 -34.63 -4.01 -44.09
C GLY A 28 -33.96 -3.16 -43.00
N ILE A 29 -32.64 -2.96 -43.09
CA ILE A 29 -31.90 -2.09 -42.20
C ILE A 29 -32.29 -0.63 -42.39
N SER A 30 -32.30 -0.15 -43.63
CA SER A 30 -32.69 1.21 -43.97
C SER A 30 -34.09 1.56 -43.48
N ASN A 31 -35.07 0.67 -43.67
CA ASN A 31 -36.43 0.84 -43.15
C ASN A 31 -36.50 0.88 -41.61
N ARG A 32 -35.66 0.09 -40.90
CA ARG A 32 -35.59 0.13 -39.42
C ARG A 32 -35.00 1.44 -38.96
N ILE A 33 -33.91 1.90 -39.58
CA ILE A 33 -33.29 3.20 -39.29
C ILE A 33 -34.27 4.33 -39.55
N PHE A 34 -34.96 4.31 -40.70
CA PHE A 34 -35.93 5.33 -41.03
C PHE A 34 -37.11 5.38 -40.04
N LYS A 35 -37.64 4.21 -39.64
CA LYS A 35 -38.68 4.13 -38.61
C LYS A 35 -38.18 4.66 -37.27
N GLY A 36 -36.89 4.39 -36.90
CA GLY A 36 -36.25 4.94 -35.74
C GLY A 36 -36.18 6.47 -35.79
N ILE A 37 -35.75 7.04 -36.92
CA ILE A 37 -35.68 8.50 -37.09
C ILE A 37 -37.09 9.12 -36.98
N LEU A 38 -38.10 8.50 -37.61
CA LEU A 38 -39.49 8.96 -37.48
C LEU A 38 -40.03 8.89 -36.08
N PHE A 39 -39.64 7.86 -35.29
CA PHE A 39 -39.97 7.74 -33.87
C PHE A 39 -39.37 8.91 -33.06
N PHE A 40 -38.10 9.19 -33.28
CA PHE A 40 -37.42 10.32 -32.63
C PHE A 40 -38.09 11.65 -33.04
N LYS A 41 -38.34 11.87 -34.33
CA LYS A 41 -39.00 13.10 -34.81
C LYS A 41 -40.38 13.26 -34.21
N ARG A 42 -41.18 12.20 -34.12
CA ARG A 42 -42.52 12.23 -33.53
C ARG A 42 -42.55 12.47 -32.05
N ASN A 43 -41.52 11.97 -31.33
CA ASN A 43 -41.46 12.05 -29.89
C ASN A 43 -40.42 13.06 -29.37
N ILE A 44 -39.88 13.94 -30.21
CA ILE A 44 -38.76 14.82 -29.89
C ILE A 44 -39.05 15.72 -28.68
N VAL A 45 -40.30 16.15 -28.48
CA VAL A 45 -40.72 16.96 -27.36
C VAL A 45 -40.64 16.15 -26.04
N TRP A 46 -41.14 14.92 -26.04
CA TRP A 46 -41.07 14.05 -24.86
C TRP A 46 -39.66 13.63 -24.52
N ILE A 47 -38.83 13.34 -25.55
CA ILE A 47 -37.41 13.04 -25.37
C ILE A 47 -36.66 14.26 -24.81
N GLY A 48 -36.99 15.45 -25.33
CA GLY A 48 -36.42 16.71 -24.81
C GLY A 48 -36.78 16.98 -23.36
N ILE A 49 -38.06 16.79 -22.99
CA ILE A 49 -38.50 16.93 -21.59
C ILE A 49 -37.75 15.93 -20.69
N LEU A 50 -37.68 14.66 -21.12
CA LEU A 50 -37.02 13.62 -20.33
C LEU A 50 -35.50 13.88 -20.15
N PHE A 51 -34.87 14.41 -21.19
CA PHE A 51 -33.48 14.84 -21.15
C PHE A 51 -33.28 16.02 -20.18
N VAL A 52 -34.11 17.04 -20.23
CA VAL A 52 -34.03 18.21 -19.32
C VAL A 52 -34.29 17.80 -17.89
N VAL A 53 -35.29 16.94 -17.65
CA VAL A 53 -35.58 16.42 -16.30
C VAL A 53 -34.41 15.56 -15.81
N GLY A 54 -33.88 14.67 -16.64
CA GLY A 54 -32.74 13.83 -16.28
C GLY A 54 -31.46 14.65 -15.99
N ALA A 55 -31.17 15.63 -16.84
CA ALA A 55 -30.04 16.54 -16.64
C ALA A 55 -30.22 17.41 -15.38
N GLY A 56 -31.43 17.93 -15.14
CA GLY A 56 -31.74 18.69 -13.95
C GLY A 56 -31.62 17.89 -12.65
N LEU A 57 -32.11 16.66 -12.64
CA LEU A 57 -31.97 15.73 -11.50
C LEU A 57 -30.50 15.34 -11.31
N GLY A 58 -29.77 15.03 -12.38
CA GLY A 58 -28.34 14.71 -12.31
C GLY A 58 -27.53 15.85 -11.72
N PHE A 59 -27.76 17.08 -12.18
CA PHE A 59 -27.09 18.28 -11.67
C PHE A 59 -27.45 18.55 -10.19
N TYR A 60 -28.70 18.34 -9.81
CA TYR A 60 -29.16 18.52 -8.42
C TYR A 60 -28.48 17.49 -7.48
N LEU A 61 -28.39 16.23 -7.89
CA LEU A 61 -27.74 15.16 -7.12
C LEU A 61 -26.24 15.41 -7.00
N ASP A 62 -25.56 15.76 -8.09
CA ASP A 62 -24.13 16.05 -8.12
C ASP A 62 -23.77 17.22 -7.19
N LYS A 63 -24.54 18.32 -7.25
CA LYS A 63 -24.29 19.49 -6.40
C LYS A 63 -24.50 19.24 -4.92
N ASN A 64 -25.34 18.28 -4.54
CA ASN A 64 -25.66 17.97 -3.14
C ASN A 64 -24.79 16.87 -2.54
N THR A 65 -23.98 16.16 -3.35
CA THR A 65 -23.12 15.08 -2.85
C THR A 65 -21.67 15.56 -2.89
N LYS A 66 -21.15 16.01 -1.75
CA LYS A 66 -19.73 16.37 -1.60
C LYS A 66 -18.96 15.11 -1.22
N ILE A 67 -17.93 14.79 -2.01
CA ILE A 67 -16.98 13.74 -1.73
C ILE A 67 -15.71 14.41 -1.18
N TYR A 68 -15.18 13.85 -0.12
CA TYR A 68 -13.94 14.28 0.52
C TYR A 68 -12.93 13.15 0.43
N ASP A 69 -11.77 13.45 -0.14
CA ASP A 69 -10.65 12.53 -0.19
C ASP A 69 -9.73 12.79 1.01
N ASN A 70 -9.41 11.72 1.72
CA ASN A 70 -8.60 11.75 2.91
C ASN A 70 -7.38 10.85 2.69
N GLN A 71 -6.25 11.22 3.28
CA GLN A 71 -4.98 10.51 3.12
C GLN A 71 -4.34 10.24 4.48
N ILE A 72 -3.76 9.05 4.63
CA ILE A 72 -3.00 8.65 5.82
C ILE A 72 -1.70 8.03 5.33
N ILE A 73 -0.56 8.51 5.83
CA ILE A 73 0.74 7.88 5.58
C ILE A 73 1.01 6.89 6.73
N VAL A 74 1.33 5.66 6.37
CA VAL A 74 1.63 4.58 7.30
C VAL A 74 2.97 3.93 6.97
N SER A 75 3.59 3.33 7.98
CA SER A 75 4.82 2.53 7.84
C SER A 75 4.58 1.16 8.47
N PRO A 76 4.32 0.10 7.67
CA PRO A 76 4.15 -1.24 8.18
C PRO A 76 5.43 -1.76 8.85
N ASN A 77 5.30 -2.31 10.05
CA ASN A 77 6.40 -2.91 10.78
C ASN A 77 6.36 -4.44 10.73
N PHE A 78 7.46 -5.11 11.03
CA PHE A 78 7.57 -6.56 11.19
C PHE A 78 7.14 -7.38 9.94
N GLY A 79 7.21 -6.79 8.74
CA GLY A 79 6.79 -7.46 7.52
C GLY A 79 5.26 -7.56 7.36
N SER A 80 4.49 -6.70 8.04
CA SER A 80 3.02 -6.69 7.99
C SER A 80 2.43 -6.05 6.73
N THR A 81 3.24 -5.70 5.73
CA THR A 81 2.79 -5.02 4.51
C THR A 81 1.68 -5.78 3.80
N ASP A 82 1.86 -7.09 3.57
CA ASP A 82 0.84 -7.90 2.86
C ASP A 82 -0.45 -8.07 3.69
N ASP A 83 -0.37 -8.17 5.02
CA ASP A 83 -1.55 -8.19 5.91
C ASP A 83 -2.33 -6.87 5.83
N MET A 84 -1.61 -5.75 5.83
CA MET A 84 -2.21 -4.42 5.66
C MET A 84 -2.93 -4.30 4.31
N TYR A 85 -2.29 -4.70 3.20
CA TYR A 85 -2.89 -4.67 1.87
C TYR A 85 -4.14 -5.55 1.80
N ALA A 86 -4.06 -6.79 2.30
CA ALA A 86 -5.19 -7.71 2.31
C ALA A 86 -6.38 -7.18 3.13
N LYS A 87 -6.13 -6.55 4.29
CA LYS A 87 -7.17 -5.95 5.12
C LYS A 87 -7.82 -4.75 4.45
N ILE A 88 -7.04 -3.89 3.76
CA ILE A 88 -7.57 -2.74 3.02
C ILE A 88 -8.41 -3.22 1.84
N GLU A 89 -7.95 -4.21 1.09
CA GLU A 89 -8.71 -4.82 0.00
C GLU A 89 -10.02 -5.41 0.51
N LEU A 90 -10.01 -6.08 1.65
CA LEU A 90 -11.22 -6.59 2.30
C LEU A 90 -12.19 -5.46 2.68
N ILE A 91 -11.70 -4.38 3.29
CA ILE A 91 -12.54 -3.20 3.60
C ILE A 91 -13.15 -2.65 2.31
N ASN A 92 -12.36 -2.47 1.24
CA ASN A 92 -12.83 -1.94 -0.03
C ASN A 92 -13.88 -2.84 -0.68
N SER A 93 -13.69 -4.17 -0.65
CA SER A 93 -14.69 -5.15 -1.10
C SER A 93 -15.99 -5.01 -0.30
N LYS A 94 -15.91 -4.88 1.04
CA LYS A 94 -17.08 -4.72 1.90
C LYS A 94 -17.81 -3.39 1.70
N ILE A 95 -17.10 -2.33 1.33
CA ILE A 95 -17.70 -1.07 0.90
C ILE A 95 -18.49 -1.30 -0.40
N GLY A 96 -17.88 -1.97 -1.40
CA GLY A 96 -18.53 -2.27 -2.68
C GLY A 96 -19.77 -3.16 -2.53
N GLU A 97 -19.76 -4.11 -1.60
CA GLU A 97 -20.90 -4.97 -1.25
C GLU A 97 -22.00 -4.23 -0.45
N GLY A 98 -21.72 -3.05 0.09
CA GLY A 98 -22.62 -2.33 1.00
C GLY A 98 -22.76 -2.97 2.38
N ASP A 99 -21.78 -3.80 2.81
CA ASP A 99 -21.77 -4.49 4.10
C ASP A 99 -21.45 -3.56 5.27
N THR A 100 -22.43 -2.74 5.61
CA THR A 100 -22.31 -1.78 6.72
C THR A 100 -22.18 -2.45 8.07
N ILE A 101 -22.59 -3.72 8.21
CA ILE A 101 -22.50 -4.48 9.46
C ILE A 101 -21.05 -4.84 9.73
N PHE A 102 -20.33 -5.35 8.73
CA PHE A 102 -18.90 -5.63 8.82
C PHE A 102 -18.10 -4.36 9.12
N LEU A 103 -18.33 -3.31 8.35
CA LEU A 103 -17.62 -2.03 8.52
C LEU A 103 -17.83 -1.42 9.91
N LYS A 104 -19.02 -1.59 10.51
CA LYS A 104 -19.32 -1.08 11.84
C LYS A 104 -18.79 -1.97 12.96
N ASN A 105 -19.03 -3.27 12.88
CA ASN A 105 -18.80 -4.19 14.01
C ASN A 105 -17.40 -4.78 14.01
N VAL A 106 -16.79 -4.96 12.83
CA VAL A 106 -15.44 -5.56 12.69
C VAL A 106 -14.38 -4.49 12.53
N VAL A 107 -14.60 -3.54 11.61
CA VAL A 107 -13.65 -2.43 11.40
C VAL A 107 -13.82 -1.33 12.45
N GLY A 108 -15.05 -1.12 12.96
CA GLY A 108 -15.34 -0.14 13.99
C GLY A 108 -15.70 1.26 13.45
N VAL A 109 -15.89 1.42 12.13
CA VAL A 109 -16.28 2.71 11.52
C VAL A 109 -17.66 3.12 12.02
N LYS A 110 -17.76 4.32 12.59
CA LYS A 110 -19.02 4.79 13.19
C LYS A 110 -20.11 5.09 12.15
N GLU A 111 -19.70 5.63 11.00
CA GLU A 111 -20.59 6.04 9.92
C GLU A 111 -20.26 5.31 8.60
N PRO A 112 -20.44 3.97 8.54
CA PRO A 112 -19.99 3.15 7.41
C PRO A 112 -20.64 3.56 6.07
N LYS A 113 -21.86 4.11 6.10
CA LYS A 113 -22.55 4.58 4.89
C LYS A 113 -21.89 5.78 4.23
N LYS A 114 -21.07 6.52 4.96
CA LYS A 114 -20.31 7.65 4.41
C LYS A 114 -19.04 7.21 3.67
N LEU A 115 -18.48 6.05 3.98
CA LEU A 115 -17.28 5.52 3.36
C LEU A 115 -17.60 5.00 1.95
N ARG A 116 -16.87 5.50 0.94
CA ARG A 116 -17.12 5.20 -0.49
C ARG A 116 -16.06 4.32 -1.11
N GLY A 117 -14.86 4.39 -0.63
CA GLY A 117 -13.75 3.58 -1.10
C GLY A 117 -12.54 3.76 -0.21
N ILE A 118 -11.64 2.81 -0.25
CA ILE A 118 -10.35 2.85 0.42
C ILE A 118 -9.35 2.09 -0.43
N GLU A 119 -8.16 2.66 -0.59
CA GLU A 119 -7.07 2.07 -1.35
C GLU A 119 -5.75 2.30 -0.62
N VAL A 120 -4.76 1.48 -0.93
CA VAL A 120 -3.40 1.65 -0.44
C VAL A 120 -2.42 1.60 -1.60
N SER A 121 -1.48 2.53 -1.59
CA SER A 121 -0.41 2.59 -2.56
C SER A 121 0.95 2.82 -1.88
N PRO A 122 2.05 2.28 -2.42
CA PRO A 122 3.37 2.54 -1.89
C PRO A 122 3.82 3.97 -2.25
N ILE A 123 4.47 4.66 -1.31
CA ILE A 123 5.16 5.91 -1.59
C ILE A 123 6.53 5.57 -2.16
N THR A 124 6.72 5.81 -3.46
CA THR A 124 7.96 5.49 -4.17
C THR A 124 9.10 6.38 -3.69
N ASP A 125 9.90 5.89 -2.75
CA ASP A 125 11.10 6.52 -2.25
C ASP A 125 12.30 5.58 -2.40
N VAL A 126 12.90 5.61 -3.60
CA VAL A 126 14.05 4.76 -3.95
C VAL A 126 15.25 5.04 -3.04
N TYR A 127 15.47 6.29 -2.64
CA TYR A 127 16.59 6.66 -1.78
C TYR A 127 16.49 5.99 -0.42
N LYS A 128 15.31 6.02 0.21
CA LYS A 128 15.08 5.31 1.47
C LYS A 128 15.09 3.80 1.33
N PHE A 129 14.67 3.28 0.17
CA PHE A 129 14.72 1.84 -0.09
C PHE A 129 16.14 1.30 -0.14
N VAL A 130 17.08 2.05 -0.69
CA VAL A 130 18.49 1.67 -0.82
C VAL A 130 19.36 2.16 0.33
N GLU A 131 18.88 3.11 1.14
CA GLU A 131 19.60 3.68 2.26
C GLU A 131 20.03 2.59 3.26
N ASN A 132 21.32 2.50 3.54
CA ASN A 132 21.92 1.51 4.47
C ASN A 132 21.64 0.03 4.11
N LYS A 133 21.23 -0.27 2.87
CA LYS A 133 20.93 -1.61 2.38
C LYS A 133 21.61 -1.87 1.03
N ALA A 134 22.89 -2.19 1.07
CA ALA A 134 23.67 -2.46 -0.15
C ALA A 134 23.02 -3.52 -1.05
N GLN A 135 22.38 -4.55 -0.45
CA GLN A 135 21.69 -5.59 -1.21
C GLN A 135 20.51 -5.06 -2.01
N ASN A 136 19.74 -4.08 -1.47
CA ASN A 136 18.64 -3.46 -2.20
C ASN A 136 19.12 -2.64 -3.39
N PHE A 137 20.28 -1.96 -3.24
CA PHE A 137 20.88 -1.22 -4.34
C PHE A 137 21.35 -2.17 -5.47
N GLU A 138 22.05 -3.27 -5.13
CA GLU A 138 22.47 -4.26 -6.11
C GLU A 138 21.28 -4.95 -6.78
N LEU A 139 20.20 -5.24 -6.04
CA LEU A 139 18.98 -5.81 -6.59
C LEU A 139 18.35 -4.90 -7.64
N ILE A 140 18.15 -3.60 -7.32
CA ILE A 140 17.61 -2.62 -8.27
C ILE A 140 18.51 -2.52 -9.50
N LYS A 141 19.82 -2.47 -9.30
CA LYS A 141 20.79 -2.42 -10.41
C LYS A 141 20.64 -3.62 -11.33
N LEU A 142 20.61 -4.84 -10.80
CA LEU A 142 20.43 -6.07 -11.57
C LEU A 142 19.09 -6.07 -12.34
N MET A 143 18.01 -5.64 -11.70
CA MET A 143 16.70 -5.58 -12.34
C MET A 143 16.65 -4.50 -13.43
N ALA A 144 17.46 -3.46 -13.33
CA ALA A 144 17.52 -2.35 -14.29
C ALA A 144 18.45 -2.65 -15.48
N GLU A 145 19.37 -3.61 -15.37
CA GLU A 145 20.30 -3.97 -16.47
C GLU A 145 19.55 -4.50 -17.70
N ASP A 146 18.44 -5.21 -17.52
CA ASP A 146 17.64 -5.81 -18.58
C ASP A 146 16.33 -5.06 -18.89
N GLY A 147 16.06 -3.93 -18.24
CA GLY A 147 14.77 -3.25 -18.34
C GLY A 147 14.75 -1.75 -18.06
N ASP A 148 13.54 -1.21 -18.09
CA ASP A 148 13.26 0.16 -17.72
C ASP A 148 13.23 0.30 -16.18
N ILE A 149 14.19 1.02 -15.62
CA ILE A 149 14.31 1.23 -14.18
C ILE A 149 13.05 1.88 -13.58
N GLU A 150 12.38 2.75 -14.32
CA GLU A 150 11.14 3.41 -13.86
C GLU A 150 10.03 2.38 -13.67
N LYS A 151 9.92 1.42 -14.58
CA LYS A 151 8.98 0.31 -14.49
C LYS A 151 9.29 -0.59 -13.30
N VAL A 152 10.55 -0.99 -13.14
CA VAL A 152 11.03 -1.84 -12.04
C VAL A 152 10.71 -1.22 -10.67
N ILE A 153 10.96 0.09 -10.52
CA ILE A 153 10.70 0.83 -9.28
C ILE A 153 9.21 0.85 -8.93
N LYS A 154 8.33 0.90 -9.93
CA LYS A 154 6.87 0.99 -9.77
C LYS A 154 6.19 -0.39 -9.68
N GLU A 155 6.86 -1.47 -10.07
CA GLU A 155 6.29 -2.81 -9.97
C GLU A 155 5.97 -3.21 -8.53
N SER A 156 4.87 -3.95 -8.34
CA SER A 156 4.40 -4.33 -7.00
C SER A 156 5.40 -5.14 -6.19
N ILE A 157 6.25 -5.93 -6.84
CA ILE A 157 7.32 -6.69 -6.19
C ILE A 157 8.34 -5.77 -5.51
N THR A 158 8.67 -4.64 -6.14
CA THR A 158 9.61 -3.67 -5.60
C THR A 158 8.90 -2.68 -4.68
N SER A 159 7.79 -2.12 -5.14
CA SER A 159 7.11 -1.00 -4.49
C SER A 159 6.48 -1.36 -3.14
N LYS A 160 6.02 -2.59 -2.93
CA LYS A 160 5.55 -3.06 -1.62
C LYS A 160 6.65 -3.11 -0.54
N ASN A 161 7.92 -3.07 -0.93
CA ASN A 161 9.05 -3.06 0.00
C ASN A 161 9.48 -1.64 0.41
N TYR A 162 8.84 -0.59 -0.11
CA TYR A 162 9.08 0.77 0.37
C TYR A 162 8.61 0.94 1.82
N PRO A 163 9.28 1.80 2.60
CA PRO A 163 8.98 1.94 4.02
C PRO A 163 7.67 2.65 4.32
N PHE A 164 7.18 3.47 3.38
CA PHE A 164 5.97 4.26 3.57
C PHE A 164 4.91 3.91 2.53
N HIS A 165 3.66 3.87 3.00
CA HIS A 165 2.49 3.63 2.17
C HIS A 165 1.46 4.72 2.42
N LEU A 166 0.74 5.08 1.37
CA LEU A 166 -0.37 6.03 1.40
C LEU A 166 -1.68 5.26 1.39
N ILE A 167 -2.47 5.41 2.43
CA ILE A 167 -3.86 4.94 2.47
C ILE A 167 -4.74 6.13 2.08
N GLU A 168 -5.49 5.98 0.99
CA GLU A 168 -6.44 6.97 0.50
C GLU A 168 -7.86 6.43 0.72
N PHE A 169 -8.74 7.23 1.28
CA PHE A 169 -10.13 6.86 1.42
C PHE A 169 -11.05 8.06 1.18
N SER A 170 -12.19 7.79 0.54
CA SER A 170 -13.17 8.81 0.20
C SER A 170 -14.43 8.67 1.04
N THR A 171 -14.99 9.82 1.46
CA THR A 171 -16.20 9.86 2.25
C THR A 171 -17.21 10.85 1.68
N VAL A 172 -18.49 10.53 1.82
CA VAL A 172 -19.58 11.52 1.62
C VAL A 172 -19.70 12.29 2.92
N ASP A 173 -19.59 13.61 2.83
CA ASP A 173 -19.49 14.54 3.96
C ASP A 173 -18.18 14.41 4.76
N LEU A 174 -17.98 15.41 5.61
CA LEU A 174 -16.85 15.44 6.53
C LEU A 174 -16.93 14.28 7.52
N THR A 175 -15.77 13.68 7.77
CA THR A 175 -15.61 12.67 8.81
C THR A 175 -14.58 13.13 9.83
N SER A 176 -14.61 12.55 11.02
CA SER A 176 -13.62 12.83 12.08
C SER A 176 -12.61 11.70 12.21
N ASN A 177 -11.47 12.01 12.81
CA ASN A 177 -10.45 11.04 13.14
C ASN A 177 -11.02 9.85 13.94
N GLU A 178 -11.81 10.13 14.99
CA GLU A 178 -12.41 9.11 15.86
C GLU A 178 -13.54 8.32 15.21
N ALA A 179 -14.12 8.82 14.13
CA ALA A 179 -15.23 8.15 13.45
C ALA A 179 -14.76 7.18 12.37
N THR A 180 -13.63 7.47 11.72
CA THR A 180 -13.19 6.71 10.55
C THR A 180 -11.70 6.36 10.60
N VAL A 181 -10.80 7.33 10.81
CA VAL A 181 -9.34 7.08 10.72
C VAL A 181 -8.88 6.11 11.79
N LYS A 182 -9.14 6.43 13.05
CA LYS A 182 -8.73 5.59 14.19
C LYS A 182 -9.30 4.17 14.11
N PRO A 183 -10.59 3.94 13.85
CA PRO A 183 -11.11 2.59 13.66
C PRO A 183 -10.42 1.80 12.55
N ILE A 184 -10.12 2.44 11.41
CA ILE A 184 -9.39 1.78 10.31
C ILE A 184 -7.99 1.37 10.79
N LEU A 185 -7.23 2.29 11.42
CA LEU A 185 -5.89 1.99 11.93
C LEU A 185 -5.92 0.91 13.02
N ASP A 186 -6.87 0.95 13.93
CA ASP A 186 -7.05 -0.07 14.97
C ASP A 186 -7.34 -1.44 14.36
N TYR A 187 -8.15 -1.50 13.31
CA TYR A 187 -8.41 -2.73 12.57
C TYR A 187 -7.17 -3.25 11.83
N LEU A 188 -6.41 -2.37 11.18
CA LEU A 188 -5.15 -2.75 10.54
C LEU A 188 -4.15 -3.34 11.55
N ASN A 189 -4.11 -2.78 12.75
CA ASN A 189 -3.26 -3.24 13.86
C ASN A 189 -3.86 -4.38 14.70
N SER A 190 -4.98 -4.99 14.29
CA SER A 190 -5.69 -5.99 15.09
C SER A 190 -5.09 -7.39 15.08
N SER A 191 -4.10 -7.68 14.20
CA SER A 191 -3.51 -9.01 14.06
C SER A 191 -2.79 -9.47 15.33
N ASP A 192 -3.27 -10.57 15.93
CA ASP A 192 -2.66 -11.16 17.12
C ASP A 192 -1.23 -11.67 16.89
N TYR A 193 -0.94 -12.10 15.65
CA TYR A 193 0.39 -12.53 15.27
C TYR A 193 1.40 -11.37 15.36
N TYR A 194 1.11 -10.24 14.72
CA TYR A 194 2.01 -9.08 14.75
C TYR A 194 2.08 -8.41 16.12
N LYS A 195 1.01 -8.42 16.91
CA LYS A 195 1.03 -7.96 18.31
C LYS A 195 1.99 -8.78 19.17
N LYS A 196 2.03 -10.10 18.98
CA LYS A 196 2.98 -10.96 19.69
C LYS A 196 4.42 -10.66 19.28
N ILE A 197 4.69 -10.51 17.97
CA ILE A 197 6.02 -10.13 17.47
C ILE A 197 6.45 -8.79 18.04
N GLN A 198 5.59 -7.77 18.00
CA GLN A 198 5.87 -6.46 18.57
C GLN A 198 6.23 -6.54 20.05
N LYS A 199 5.47 -7.32 20.83
CA LYS A 199 5.73 -7.51 22.26
C LYS A 199 7.10 -8.11 22.52
N GLU A 200 7.46 -9.18 21.80
CA GLU A 200 8.76 -9.82 21.94
C GLU A 200 9.91 -8.92 21.46
N PHE A 201 9.68 -8.18 20.37
CA PHE A 201 10.66 -7.21 19.89
C PHE A 201 10.93 -6.11 20.94
N VAL A 202 9.88 -5.48 21.47
CA VAL A 202 9.99 -4.47 22.52
C VAL A 202 10.72 -5.03 23.77
N ASN A 203 10.40 -6.27 24.16
CA ASN A 203 11.06 -6.93 25.27
C ASN A 203 12.57 -7.12 25.00
N ASN A 204 12.93 -7.61 23.83
CA ASN A 204 14.32 -7.81 23.42
C ASN A 204 15.11 -6.50 23.41
N VAL A 205 14.52 -5.42 22.88
CA VAL A 205 15.16 -4.09 22.90
C VAL A 205 15.39 -3.61 24.34
N LYS A 206 14.40 -3.77 25.23
CA LYS A 206 14.55 -3.40 26.64
C LYS A 206 15.63 -4.21 27.36
N VAL A 207 15.70 -5.52 27.11
CA VAL A 207 16.76 -6.38 27.68
C VAL A 207 18.15 -5.90 27.23
N LYS A 208 18.32 -5.67 25.91
CA LYS A 208 19.57 -5.13 25.36
C LYS A 208 19.94 -3.80 25.97
N MET A 209 18.99 -2.89 26.17
CA MET A 209 19.26 -1.61 26.82
C MET A 209 19.79 -1.77 28.26
N VAL A 210 19.20 -2.69 29.02
CA VAL A 210 19.66 -2.97 30.39
C VAL A 210 21.08 -3.58 30.40
N GLU A 211 21.35 -4.51 29.46
CA GLU A 211 22.67 -5.10 29.30
C GLU A 211 23.73 -4.04 28.93
N ASN A 212 23.41 -3.19 27.96
CA ASN A 212 24.27 -2.09 27.53
C ASN A 212 24.56 -1.12 28.68
N ASP A 213 23.56 -0.73 29.47
CA ASP A 213 23.74 0.13 30.63
C ASP A 213 24.66 -0.53 31.66
N SER A 214 24.54 -1.84 31.90
CA SER A 214 25.41 -2.61 32.78
C SER A 214 26.87 -2.58 32.30
N VAL A 215 27.08 -2.86 30.99
CA VAL A 215 28.43 -2.87 30.39
C VAL A 215 29.05 -1.46 30.42
N ILE A 216 28.28 -0.42 30.10
CA ILE A 216 28.71 0.98 30.18
C ILE A 216 29.13 1.32 31.63
N GLY A 217 28.36 0.86 32.64
CA GLY A 217 28.68 1.03 34.04
C GLY A 217 30.01 0.36 34.42
N GLN A 218 30.26 -0.87 33.97
CA GLN A 218 31.52 -1.59 34.20
C GLN A 218 32.69 -0.87 33.54
N ILE A 219 32.53 -0.41 32.29
CA ILE A 219 33.55 0.35 31.57
C ILE A 219 33.87 1.66 32.35
N ASN A 220 32.86 2.38 32.81
CA ASN A 220 33.07 3.59 33.61
C ASN A 220 33.80 3.29 34.89
N GLY A 221 33.47 2.21 35.60
CA GLY A 221 34.21 1.76 36.79
C GLY A 221 35.69 1.47 36.51
N PHE A 222 35.97 0.75 35.41
CA PHE A 222 37.32 0.47 34.93
C PHE A 222 38.10 1.76 34.62
N LEU A 223 37.51 2.67 33.84
CA LEU A 223 38.15 3.96 33.48
C LEU A 223 38.42 4.83 34.69
N ASN A 224 37.52 4.86 35.70
CA ASN A 224 37.70 5.59 36.93
C ASN A 224 38.84 5.00 37.78
N THR A 225 38.91 3.69 37.88
CA THR A 225 40.01 3.00 38.60
C THR A 225 41.34 3.25 37.90
N PHE A 226 41.38 3.16 36.57
CA PHE A 226 42.56 3.46 35.78
C PHE A 226 43.04 4.90 36.02
N ASN A 227 42.14 5.87 35.93
CA ASN A 227 42.46 7.29 36.13
C ASN A 227 42.97 7.58 37.55
N SER A 228 42.40 6.95 38.59
CA SER A 228 42.85 7.09 39.98
C SER A 228 44.23 6.46 40.20
N THR A 229 44.54 5.38 39.51
CA THR A 229 45.85 4.71 39.60
C THR A 229 46.94 5.52 38.91
N VAL A 230 46.63 6.14 37.76
CA VAL A 230 47.58 6.98 37.02
C VAL A 230 47.88 8.27 37.76
N ASN A 231 46.88 8.89 38.42
CA ASN A 231 47.04 10.15 39.15
C ASN A 231 47.52 9.95 40.62
N GLY A 232 47.47 8.72 41.14
CA GLY A 232 47.99 8.39 42.48
C GLY A 232 49.49 8.18 42.48
N SER A 233 50.19 8.77 43.41
CA SER A 233 51.69 8.80 43.59
C SER A 233 52.36 7.43 43.80
N GLN A 234 51.67 6.30 43.65
CA GLN A 234 52.25 4.97 43.71
C GLN A 234 52.66 4.51 42.31
N LYS A 235 53.92 4.69 41.96
CA LYS A 235 54.62 3.96 40.90
C LYS A 235 54.65 2.48 41.27
N SER A 236 53.61 1.76 40.96
CA SER A 236 53.58 0.30 41.06
C SER A 236 53.96 -0.29 39.70
N ASP A 237 54.88 -1.26 39.72
CA ASP A 237 55.31 -2.02 38.54
C ASP A 237 54.15 -2.66 37.75
N LYS A 238 52.92 -2.64 38.26
CA LYS A 238 51.69 -3.04 37.58
C LYS A 238 51.25 -2.08 36.49
N LEU A 239 51.70 -0.82 36.49
CA LEU A 239 51.35 0.18 35.46
C LEU A 239 52.05 -0.09 34.12
N VAL A 240 53.16 -0.78 34.10
CA VAL A 240 53.89 -1.12 32.86
C VAL A 240 53.11 -2.09 31.97
N TYR A 241 52.24 -2.92 32.55
CA TYR A 241 51.42 -3.86 31.76
C TYR A 241 50.21 -3.26 31.07
N TYR A 242 49.80 -2.03 31.45
CA TYR A 242 48.66 -1.33 30.83
C TYR A 242 49.07 -0.31 29.76
N ASN A 243 50.31 -0.26 29.39
CA ASN A 243 50.84 0.74 28.44
C ASN A 243 50.65 0.34 26.95
N GLU A 244 49.74 -0.58 26.64
CA GLU A 244 49.27 -0.73 25.26
C GLU A 244 48.08 0.18 25.05
N ASN A 245 48.32 1.38 24.51
CA ASN A 245 47.34 2.40 24.11
C ASN A 245 46.15 1.80 23.29
N SER A 246 46.38 0.64 22.66
CA SER A 246 45.38 -0.06 21.88
C SER A 246 44.23 -0.64 22.71
N GLN A 247 44.46 -1.13 23.94
CA GLN A 247 43.40 -1.71 24.78
C GLN A 247 42.47 -0.65 25.37
N LEU A 248 43.02 0.47 25.84
CA LEU A 248 42.23 1.57 26.36
C LEU A 248 41.39 2.24 25.28
N ASP A 249 41.96 2.44 24.11
CA ASP A 249 41.25 2.96 22.93
C ASP A 249 40.10 2.03 22.53
N ALA A 250 40.30 0.70 22.53
CA ALA A 250 39.25 -0.28 22.26
C ALA A 250 38.12 -0.20 23.31
N VAL A 251 38.39 -0.05 24.58
CA VAL A 251 37.40 0.09 25.65
C VAL A 251 36.60 1.38 25.49
N ILE A 252 37.25 2.50 25.16
CA ILE A 252 36.57 3.78 24.91
C ILE A 252 35.67 3.70 23.68
N LYS A 253 36.15 3.11 22.57
CA LYS A 253 35.36 2.88 21.36
C LYS A 253 34.17 1.99 21.62
N THR A 254 34.34 0.91 22.39
CA THR A 254 33.22 0.03 22.80
C THR A 254 32.15 0.81 23.54
N LYS A 255 32.56 1.66 24.50
CA LYS A 255 31.64 2.52 25.25
C LYS A 255 30.85 3.45 24.29
N ASP A 256 31.54 4.09 23.37
CA ASP A 256 30.91 5.01 22.41
C ASP A 256 29.89 4.27 21.53
N LEU A 257 30.24 3.08 21.05
CA LEU A 257 29.30 2.22 20.30
C LEU A 257 28.05 1.86 21.11
N LEU A 258 28.22 1.45 22.38
CA LEU A 258 27.09 1.11 23.27
C LEU A 258 26.19 2.32 23.56
N VAL A 259 26.77 3.50 23.77
CA VAL A 259 26.02 4.75 23.99
C VAL A 259 25.19 5.11 22.72
N ASN A 260 25.79 4.97 21.55
CA ASN A 260 25.10 5.20 20.26
C ASN A 260 24.00 4.17 20.04
N GLU A 261 24.23 2.88 20.36
CA GLU A 261 23.23 1.83 20.30
C GLU A 261 22.06 2.11 21.26
N GLN A 262 22.33 2.58 22.50
CA GLN A 262 21.28 3.03 23.41
C GLN A 262 20.42 4.15 22.83
N GLY A 263 21.04 5.11 22.15
CA GLY A 263 20.32 6.17 21.43
C GLY A 263 19.40 5.62 20.37
N SER A 264 19.89 4.69 19.55
CA SER A 264 19.12 4.01 18.50
C SER A 264 17.95 3.23 19.07
N HIS A 265 18.15 2.44 20.13
CA HIS A 265 17.10 1.67 20.80
C HIS A 265 15.97 2.55 21.37
N ARG A 266 16.30 3.72 21.92
CA ARG A 266 15.28 4.68 22.37
C ARG A 266 14.42 5.19 21.21
N LEU A 267 15.03 5.52 20.08
CA LEU A 267 14.29 5.96 18.89
C LEU A 267 13.43 4.83 18.31
N GLU A 268 13.96 3.60 18.34
CA GLU A 268 13.25 2.40 17.88
C GLU A 268 11.98 2.17 18.73
N LEU A 269 12.05 2.25 20.06
CA LEU A 269 10.88 2.13 20.93
C LEU A 269 9.84 3.23 20.66
N VAL A 270 10.26 4.47 20.44
CA VAL A 270 9.33 5.57 20.09
C VAL A 270 8.64 5.33 18.75
N SER A 271 9.32 4.73 17.77
CA SER A 271 8.74 4.46 16.45
C SER A 271 7.64 3.39 16.47
N LEU A 272 7.61 2.55 17.51
CA LEU A 272 6.64 1.47 17.68
C LEU A 272 5.38 1.89 18.45
N ASP A 273 5.39 3.06 19.07
CA ASP A 273 4.29 3.60 19.89
C ASP A 273 3.29 4.45 19.06
N LYS A 274 3.45 4.49 17.73
CA LYS A 274 2.62 5.33 16.83
C LYS A 274 1.52 4.57 16.14
#